data_8cde7ee80342d72f005a67edca6274bb
#
_entry.id   8cde7ee80342d72f005a67edca6274bb
#
_cell.length_a   1.000
_cell.length_b   1.000
_cell.length_c   1.000
_cell.angle_alpha   90.00
_cell.angle_beta   90.00
_cell.angle_gamma   90.00
#
_symmetry.space_group_name_H-M   'P 1'
#
loop_
_entity.id
_entity.type
_entity.pdbx_description
1 polymer ?
#
loop_
_entity_poly.entity_id
_entity_poly.type
_entity_poly.pdbx_seq_one_letter_code
_entity_poly.pdbx_strand_id
1 'polypeptide(L)'
;MFKSIFSNSFGILISRVTGLGRDILMTSVLGANMWSDIFLMAFKFPNLFRRIFAEGSFTQSFMPSYIASNQKSVFAVAIFIRFMAFIVALSFLVTLFPGFFTKMLAWDWGHDLISKTAPLTAINFWYLDLIFIVTFLGALLQHKEHFFTTAFSTVWLNIAMIVALILFTNSDPQTIVYALSFSILIGGVLQVATHLYAIRQQGLMKILVGGWKYRKTKDVKEEESKFKSLFIPSVVGNSTAQIASFIDTSLASFLAAGSVSYLFYANRIFQLPFAIIALAITTALFPKIAKAINNNNNELAFQNLHKSFWLLNALLGLSVLGGILLAEPIIWLLFERGAFDIEDTLNTAAVLQMYMVGLIPFGLAKLFSMYLYAQHKHLKAAKIAVISLVINLIFSVILMQSMGAAGLALAGSIGGAVQFILTIQAVGWKIFFDLLKTRFSLYFILGTLGFGGAFYALNDFLIHLIR
;
A
#
# COMPACT_ATOMS: atom_id res chain seq x y z
N MET A 1 -18.95 19.47 -2.58
CA MET A 1 -18.77 18.00 -2.59
C MET A 1 -18.18 17.48 -3.92
N PHE A 2 -18.84 17.59 -5.09
CA PHE A 2 -18.28 17.09 -6.37
C PHE A 2 -16.92 17.68 -6.73
N LYS A 3 -16.73 19.00 -6.59
CA LYS A 3 -15.46 19.70 -6.87
C LYS A 3 -14.32 19.17 -5.98
N SER A 4 -14.61 18.87 -4.72
CA SER A 4 -13.65 18.32 -3.75
C SER A 4 -13.28 16.88 -4.09
N ILE A 5 -14.25 16.03 -4.47
CA ILE A 5 -14.00 14.64 -4.90
C ILE A 5 -13.16 14.62 -6.18
N PHE A 6 -13.53 15.43 -7.18
CA PHE A 6 -12.78 15.51 -8.44
C PHE A 6 -11.34 15.97 -8.22
N SER A 7 -11.15 17.02 -7.43
CA SER A 7 -9.83 17.57 -7.08
C SER A 7 -8.95 16.56 -6.35
N ASN A 8 -9.53 15.78 -5.41
CA ASN A 8 -8.83 14.71 -4.72
C ASN A 8 -8.42 13.57 -5.67
N SER A 9 -9.36 13.11 -6.52
CA SER A 9 -9.10 12.05 -7.50
C SER A 9 -8.03 12.45 -8.51
N PHE A 10 -8.04 13.69 -8.96
CA PHE A 10 -7.03 14.23 -9.86
C PHE A 10 -5.64 14.28 -9.22
N GLY A 11 -5.54 14.72 -7.94
CA GLY A 11 -4.28 14.69 -7.18
C GLY A 11 -3.72 13.28 -7.02
N ILE A 12 -4.59 12.30 -6.72
CA ILE A 12 -4.21 10.89 -6.63
C ILE A 12 -3.71 10.37 -7.98
N LEU A 13 -4.38 10.70 -9.08
CA LEU A 13 -3.99 10.24 -10.42
C LEU A 13 -2.60 10.75 -10.80
N ILE A 14 -2.34 12.05 -10.63
CA ILE A 14 -1.02 12.64 -10.92
C ILE A 14 0.05 11.97 -10.06
N SER A 15 -0.22 11.74 -8.78
CA SER A 15 0.72 11.04 -7.88
C SER A 15 1.02 9.62 -8.34
N ARG A 16 0.04 8.89 -8.86
CA ARG A 16 0.24 7.52 -9.39
C ARG A 16 1.06 7.52 -10.68
N VAL A 17 0.76 8.45 -11.60
CA VAL A 17 1.51 8.60 -12.87
C VAL A 17 2.96 8.97 -12.59
N THR A 18 3.20 9.98 -11.74
CA THR A 18 4.57 10.37 -11.37
C THR A 18 5.31 9.26 -10.60
N GLY A 19 4.59 8.49 -9.78
CA GLY A 19 5.14 7.32 -9.09
C GLY A 19 5.56 6.21 -10.04
N LEU A 20 4.76 5.92 -11.07
CA LEU A 20 5.13 4.97 -12.12
C LEU A 20 6.33 5.47 -12.94
N GLY A 21 6.34 6.74 -13.34
CA GLY A 21 7.48 7.34 -14.05
C GLY A 21 8.79 7.25 -13.24
N ARG A 22 8.73 7.49 -11.92
CA ARG A 22 9.87 7.27 -11.03
C ARG A 22 10.32 5.80 -11.02
N ASP A 23 9.39 4.85 -10.92
CA ASP A 23 9.73 3.43 -10.87
C ASP A 23 10.36 2.97 -12.19
N ILE A 24 9.86 3.43 -13.35
CA ILE A 24 10.43 3.20 -14.67
C ILE A 24 11.86 3.77 -14.78
N LEU A 25 12.08 4.98 -14.28
CA LEU A 25 13.41 5.57 -14.31
C LEU A 25 14.36 4.87 -13.34
N MET A 26 13.88 4.45 -12.18
CA MET A 26 14.69 3.71 -11.21
C MET A 26 15.14 2.35 -11.77
N THR A 27 14.27 1.63 -12.48
CA THR A 27 14.65 0.38 -13.16
C THR A 27 15.68 0.63 -14.26
N SER A 28 15.51 1.70 -15.04
CA SER A 28 16.45 2.04 -16.11
C SER A 28 17.85 2.40 -15.58
N VAL A 29 17.95 3.05 -14.42
CA VAL A 29 19.22 3.53 -13.87
C VAL A 29 19.91 2.49 -12.98
N LEU A 30 19.13 1.76 -12.15
CA LEU A 30 19.69 0.80 -11.19
C LEU A 30 19.48 -0.66 -11.58
N GLY A 31 18.49 -0.99 -12.42
CA GLY A 31 18.08 -2.37 -12.67
C GLY A 31 17.44 -3.04 -11.47
N ALA A 32 17.38 -4.37 -11.48
CA ALA A 32 16.94 -5.19 -10.34
C ALA A 32 18.12 -6.00 -9.79
N ASN A 33 18.97 -5.37 -9.03
CA ASN A 33 20.21 -5.93 -8.50
C ASN A 33 20.35 -5.65 -6.98
N MET A 34 21.50 -5.99 -6.43
CA MET A 34 21.79 -5.81 -5.01
C MET A 34 21.63 -4.35 -4.53
N TRP A 35 22.00 -3.34 -5.35
CA TRP A 35 21.90 -1.95 -4.94
C TRP A 35 20.45 -1.44 -4.92
N SER A 36 19.62 -1.88 -5.87
CA SER A 36 18.19 -1.60 -5.84
C SER A 36 17.52 -2.29 -4.65
N ASP A 37 17.93 -3.53 -4.31
CA ASP A 37 17.44 -4.24 -3.12
C ASP A 37 17.83 -3.51 -1.83
N ILE A 38 19.09 -3.05 -1.71
CA ILE A 38 19.60 -2.25 -0.58
C ILE A 38 18.74 -0.99 -0.38
N PHE A 39 18.47 -0.25 -1.44
CA PHE A 39 17.64 0.95 -1.37
C PHE A 39 16.19 0.63 -0.98
N LEU A 40 15.56 -0.35 -1.62
CA LEU A 40 14.18 -0.74 -1.35
C LEU A 40 14.01 -1.27 0.08
N MET A 41 14.99 -2.04 0.57
CA MET A 41 15.00 -2.52 1.95
C MET A 41 15.13 -1.37 2.94
N ALA A 42 16.09 -0.46 2.74
CA ALA A 42 16.27 0.72 3.61
C ALA A 42 15.03 1.63 3.62
N PHE A 43 14.32 1.76 2.50
CA PHE A 43 13.12 2.57 2.39
C PHE A 43 11.85 1.86 2.90
N LYS A 44 11.89 0.53 3.03
CA LYS A 44 10.75 -0.27 3.52
C LYS A 44 10.36 0.11 4.95
N PHE A 45 11.35 0.32 5.81
CA PHE A 45 11.15 0.57 7.24
C PHE A 45 10.33 1.85 7.49
N PRO A 46 10.72 3.03 7.00
CA PRO A 46 9.92 4.24 7.16
C PRO A 46 8.54 4.13 6.52
N ASN A 47 8.40 3.46 5.38
CA ASN A 47 7.10 3.23 4.75
C ASN A 47 6.16 2.37 5.59
N LEU A 48 6.68 1.37 6.27
CA LEU A 48 5.90 0.51 7.15
C LEU A 48 5.36 1.32 8.35
N PHE A 49 6.22 2.07 9.02
CA PHE A 49 5.82 2.94 10.14
C PHE A 49 4.85 4.05 9.68
N ARG A 50 5.07 4.63 8.51
CA ARG A 50 4.15 5.59 7.90
C ARG A 50 2.73 5.02 7.78
N ARG A 51 2.58 3.81 7.26
CA ARG A 51 1.28 3.18 7.08
C ARG A 51 0.61 2.80 8.40
N ILE A 52 1.38 2.39 9.40
CA ILE A 52 0.87 2.04 10.73
C ILE A 52 0.47 3.30 11.51
N PHE A 53 1.35 4.27 11.61
CA PHE A 53 1.21 5.40 12.53
C PHE A 53 0.65 6.66 11.89
N ALA A 54 1.05 6.98 10.66
CA ALA A 54 0.68 8.24 10.03
C ALA A 54 -0.57 8.11 9.14
N GLU A 55 -0.58 7.15 8.21
CA GLU A 55 -1.71 6.97 7.30
C GLU A 55 -2.80 6.09 7.93
N GLY A 56 -4.03 6.55 7.93
CA GLY A 56 -5.18 5.77 8.40
C GLY A 56 -5.37 5.82 9.92
N SER A 57 -4.56 5.11 10.71
CA SER A 57 -4.77 4.99 12.16
C SER A 57 -4.79 6.34 12.88
N PHE A 58 -3.84 7.22 12.55
CA PHE A 58 -3.80 8.56 13.14
C PHE A 58 -5.03 9.37 12.77
N THR A 59 -5.30 9.53 11.48
CA THR A 59 -6.42 10.35 10.99
C THR A 59 -7.78 9.81 11.45
N GLN A 60 -7.97 8.49 11.43
CA GLN A 60 -9.21 7.83 11.89
C GLN A 60 -9.49 8.07 13.37
N SER A 61 -8.45 8.18 14.21
CA SER A 61 -8.59 8.42 15.65
C SER A 61 -8.55 9.90 16.00
N PHE A 62 -7.74 10.68 15.30
CA PHE A 62 -7.58 12.11 15.55
C PHE A 62 -8.84 12.92 15.19
N MET A 63 -9.43 12.66 14.02
CA MET A 63 -10.56 13.46 13.54
C MET A 63 -11.78 13.43 14.47
N PRO A 64 -12.29 12.25 14.91
CA PRO A 64 -13.41 12.21 15.85
C PRO A 64 -13.08 12.92 17.17
N SER A 65 -11.87 12.68 17.72
CA SER A 65 -11.43 13.31 18.97
C SER A 65 -11.29 14.82 18.85
N TYR A 66 -10.73 15.29 17.72
CA TYR A 66 -10.58 16.72 17.42
C TYR A 66 -11.92 17.44 17.27
N ILE A 67 -12.88 16.82 16.58
CA ILE A 67 -14.23 17.38 16.40
C ILE A 67 -14.96 17.48 17.74
N ALA A 68 -14.84 16.44 18.58
CA ALA A 68 -15.49 16.35 19.89
C ALA A 68 -14.83 17.24 20.97
N SER A 69 -13.58 17.67 20.77
CA SER A 69 -12.86 18.48 21.74
C SER A 69 -13.44 19.91 21.84
N ASN A 70 -13.64 20.36 23.07
CA ASN A 70 -13.98 21.77 23.36
C ASN A 70 -12.77 22.71 23.21
N GLN A 71 -11.55 22.16 23.24
CA GLN A 71 -10.29 22.91 23.19
C GLN A 71 -9.45 22.48 21.98
N LYS A 72 -10.04 22.49 20.78
CA LYS A 72 -9.49 21.97 19.52
C LYS A 72 -8.03 22.34 19.27
N SER A 73 -7.68 23.62 19.48
CA SER A 73 -6.32 24.12 19.24
C SER A 73 -5.30 23.51 20.19
N VAL A 74 -5.62 23.44 21.48
CA VAL A 74 -4.71 22.90 22.51
C VAL A 74 -4.60 21.38 22.34
N PHE A 75 -5.71 20.68 22.14
CA PHE A 75 -5.72 19.25 21.87
C PHE A 75 -4.88 18.88 20.65
N ALA A 76 -5.07 19.57 19.52
CA ALA A 76 -4.32 19.29 18.31
C ALA A 76 -2.80 19.44 18.53
N VAL A 77 -2.36 20.53 19.15
CA VAL A 77 -0.94 20.77 19.41
C VAL A 77 -0.38 19.82 20.47
N ALA A 78 -1.16 19.47 21.49
CA ALA A 78 -0.72 18.52 22.52
C ALA A 78 -0.48 17.12 21.92
N ILE A 79 -1.40 16.63 21.07
CA ILE A 79 -1.22 15.37 20.32
C ILE A 79 -0.03 15.45 19.39
N PHE A 80 0.10 16.55 18.61
CA PHE A 80 1.23 16.74 17.71
C PHE A 80 2.58 16.66 18.42
N ILE A 81 2.75 17.41 19.53
CA ILE A 81 4.02 17.45 20.27
C ILE A 81 4.39 16.05 20.80
N ARG A 82 3.43 15.32 21.37
CA ARG A 82 3.72 13.99 21.95
C ARG A 82 4.06 12.95 20.89
N PHE A 83 3.33 12.95 19.78
CA PHE A 83 3.63 12.03 18.68
C PHE A 83 4.94 12.41 18.00
N MET A 84 5.18 13.68 17.76
CA MET A 84 6.43 14.16 17.17
C MET A 84 7.62 13.82 18.06
N ALA A 85 7.52 14.03 19.37
CA ALA A 85 8.57 13.64 20.30
C ALA A 85 8.84 12.14 20.29
N PHE A 86 7.80 11.30 20.21
CA PHE A 86 7.94 9.86 20.10
C PHE A 86 8.62 9.45 18.78
N ILE A 87 8.19 10.02 17.64
CA ILE A 87 8.74 9.70 16.32
C ILE A 87 10.20 10.15 16.22
N VAL A 88 10.51 11.37 16.67
CA VAL A 88 11.90 11.91 16.71
C VAL A 88 12.78 11.02 17.59
N ALA A 89 12.31 10.61 18.78
CA ALA A 89 13.07 9.69 19.64
C ALA A 89 13.33 8.36 18.96
N LEU A 90 12.34 7.83 18.22
CA LEU A 90 12.50 6.61 17.44
C LEU A 90 13.48 6.80 16.27
N SER A 91 13.44 7.94 15.58
CA SER A 91 14.37 8.27 14.50
C SER A 91 15.81 8.39 15.00
N PHE A 92 16.01 8.99 16.18
CA PHE A 92 17.31 8.99 16.86
C PHE A 92 17.77 7.57 17.22
N LEU A 93 16.87 6.73 17.75
CA LEU A 93 17.21 5.36 18.10
C LEU A 93 17.64 4.55 16.86
N VAL A 94 16.93 4.70 15.74
CA VAL A 94 17.31 4.06 14.47
C VAL A 94 18.65 4.61 13.97
N THR A 95 18.90 5.88 14.12
CA THR A 95 20.17 6.51 13.71
C THR A 95 21.35 6.06 14.57
N LEU A 96 21.14 5.79 15.86
CA LEU A 96 22.18 5.26 16.77
C LEU A 96 22.48 3.78 16.53
N PHE A 97 21.48 3.00 16.15
CA PHE A 97 21.59 1.54 15.97
C PHE A 97 21.11 1.07 14.59
N PRO A 98 21.59 1.69 13.48
CA PRO A 98 21.00 1.44 12.16
C PRO A 98 21.20 -0.01 11.68
N GLY A 99 22.34 -0.62 12.02
CA GLY A 99 22.61 -2.02 11.68
C GLY A 99 21.64 -3.01 12.35
N PHE A 100 21.25 -2.76 13.60
CA PHE A 100 20.26 -3.56 14.30
C PHE A 100 18.88 -3.49 13.60
N PHE A 101 18.41 -2.29 13.30
CA PHE A 101 17.13 -2.09 12.62
C PHE A 101 17.14 -2.64 11.20
N THR A 102 18.24 -2.51 10.47
CA THR A 102 18.39 -3.12 9.14
C THR A 102 18.35 -4.63 9.23
N LYS A 103 19.04 -5.24 10.22
CA LYS A 103 19.01 -6.70 10.43
C LYS A 103 17.63 -7.22 10.80
N MET A 104 16.79 -6.43 11.46
CA MET A 104 15.39 -6.77 11.72
C MET A 104 14.56 -6.94 10.44
N LEU A 105 14.93 -6.27 9.33
CA LEU A 105 14.29 -6.41 8.03
C LEU A 105 14.95 -7.49 7.17
N ALA A 106 16.28 -7.47 7.12
CA ALA A 106 17.09 -8.30 6.24
C ALA A 106 17.74 -9.44 7.05
N TRP A 107 16.94 -10.44 7.38
CA TRP A 107 17.31 -11.50 8.34
C TRP A 107 18.52 -12.32 7.92
N ASP A 108 18.71 -12.56 6.61
CA ASP A 108 19.82 -13.38 6.11
C ASP A 108 21.01 -12.56 5.61
N TRP A 109 20.86 -11.24 5.47
CA TRP A 109 21.98 -10.44 4.96
C TRP A 109 23.18 -10.45 5.90
N GLY A 110 24.35 -10.77 5.34
CA GLY A 110 25.63 -10.75 6.04
C GLY A 110 26.07 -9.34 6.42
N HIS A 111 27.16 -9.27 7.18
CA HIS A 111 27.68 -8.00 7.72
C HIS A 111 27.96 -6.96 6.65
N ASP A 112 28.49 -7.36 5.47
CA ASP A 112 28.80 -6.45 4.34
C ASP A 112 27.55 -5.75 3.83
N LEU A 113 26.46 -6.48 3.56
CA LEU A 113 25.20 -5.89 3.08
C LEU A 113 24.53 -5.03 4.13
N ILE A 114 24.54 -5.48 5.39
CA ILE A 114 24.03 -4.67 6.51
C ILE A 114 24.80 -3.37 6.64
N SER A 115 26.13 -3.37 6.54
CA SER A 115 26.96 -2.17 6.65
C SER A 115 26.72 -1.17 5.53
N LYS A 116 26.40 -1.64 4.31
CA LYS A 116 26.03 -0.80 3.17
C LYS A 116 24.60 -0.25 3.28
N THR A 117 23.67 -1.00 3.88
CA THR A 117 22.26 -0.63 3.97
C THR A 117 21.94 0.23 5.19
N ALA A 118 22.62 0.01 6.30
CA ALA A 118 22.34 0.66 7.58
C ALA A 118 22.39 2.20 7.52
N PRO A 119 23.37 2.84 6.87
CA PRO A 119 23.37 4.30 6.73
C PRO A 119 22.15 4.82 5.97
N LEU A 120 21.72 4.12 4.92
CA LEU A 120 20.52 4.47 4.14
C LEU A 120 19.25 4.29 4.97
N THR A 121 19.18 3.25 5.81
CA THR A 121 18.09 3.05 6.77
C THR A 121 18.00 4.23 7.74
N ALA A 122 19.12 4.67 8.30
CA ALA A 122 19.18 5.84 9.19
C ALA A 122 18.69 7.11 8.49
N ILE A 123 19.19 7.40 7.28
CA ILE A 123 18.79 8.59 6.50
C ILE A 123 17.30 8.52 6.18
N ASN A 124 16.83 7.42 5.60
CA ASN A 124 15.45 7.27 5.15
C ASN A 124 14.44 7.32 6.30
N PHE A 125 14.85 6.95 7.53
CA PHE A 125 13.93 6.91 8.66
C PHE A 125 13.48 8.33 9.07
N TRP A 126 14.29 9.37 8.89
CA TRP A 126 13.91 10.76 9.12
C TRP A 126 12.76 11.25 8.23
N TYR A 127 12.49 10.55 7.13
CA TYR A 127 11.29 10.82 6.34
C TYR A 127 10.00 10.58 7.14
N LEU A 128 10.01 9.70 8.15
CA LEU A 128 8.84 9.45 9.00
C LEU A 128 8.41 10.70 9.78
N ASP A 129 9.38 11.50 10.23
CA ASP A 129 9.12 12.77 10.94
C ASP A 129 8.41 13.75 10.02
N LEU A 130 8.90 13.90 8.81
CA LEU A 130 8.33 14.80 7.80
C LEU A 130 6.92 14.36 7.38
N ILE A 131 6.73 13.08 7.14
CA ILE A 131 5.41 12.58 6.71
C ILE A 131 4.39 12.61 7.86
N PHE A 132 4.82 12.50 9.12
CA PHE A 132 3.92 12.71 10.26
C PHE A 132 3.43 14.16 10.32
N ILE A 133 4.31 15.15 10.11
CA ILE A 133 3.91 16.56 10.00
C ILE A 133 2.89 16.73 8.88
N VAL A 134 3.16 16.17 7.69
CA VAL A 134 2.24 16.17 6.54
C VAL A 134 0.88 15.56 6.90
N THR A 135 0.87 14.43 7.58
CA THR A 135 -0.37 13.74 7.99
C THR A 135 -1.19 14.57 8.99
N PHE A 136 -0.53 15.15 9.97
CA PHE A 136 -1.17 16.01 10.96
C PHE A 136 -1.78 17.27 10.32
N LEU A 137 -1.00 17.99 9.50
CA LEU A 137 -1.49 19.17 8.77
C LEU A 137 -2.59 18.79 7.76
N GLY A 138 -2.43 17.65 7.11
CA GLY A 138 -3.44 17.08 6.20
C GLY A 138 -4.76 16.78 6.90
N ALA A 139 -4.74 16.24 8.13
CA ALA A 139 -5.95 16.02 8.93
C ALA A 139 -6.67 17.35 9.25
N LEU A 140 -5.92 18.41 9.59
CA LEU A 140 -6.52 19.74 9.80
C LEU A 140 -7.13 20.32 8.50
N LEU A 141 -6.47 20.13 7.36
CA LEU A 141 -6.98 20.55 6.05
C LEU A 141 -8.25 19.77 5.66
N GLN A 142 -8.29 18.46 5.91
CA GLN A 142 -9.46 17.61 5.67
C GLN A 142 -10.67 18.05 6.50
N HIS A 143 -10.46 18.51 7.73
CA HIS A 143 -11.53 19.11 8.54
C HIS A 143 -12.16 20.35 7.89
N LYS A 144 -11.43 21.03 7.00
CA LYS A 144 -11.90 22.16 6.17
C LYS A 144 -12.32 21.73 4.76
N GLU A 145 -12.55 20.42 4.53
CA GLU A 145 -12.88 19.85 3.22
C GLU A 145 -11.84 20.12 2.13
N HIS A 146 -10.58 20.45 2.52
CA HIS A 146 -9.50 20.71 1.60
C HIS A 146 -8.63 19.43 1.44
N PHE A 147 -8.95 18.61 0.43
CA PHE A 147 -8.33 17.29 0.22
C PHE A 147 -7.19 17.31 -0.80
N PHE A 148 -7.18 18.29 -1.72
CA PHE A 148 -6.25 18.33 -2.85
C PHE A 148 -4.78 18.32 -2.41
N THR A 149 -4.42 19.17 -1.45
CA THR A 149 -3.03 19.30 -0.99
C THR A 149 -2.47 17.96 -0.50
N THR A 150 -3.26 17.22 0.28
CA THR A 150 -2.84 15.91 0.80
C THR A 150 -2.67 14.89 -0.33
N ALA A 151 -3.58 14.87 -1.30
CA ALA A 151 -3.53 13.95 -2.44
C ALA A 151 -2.38 14.27 -3.41
N PHE A 152 -2.14 15.56 -3.65
CA PHE A 152 -1.10 16.03 -4.57
C PHE A 152 0.32 15.95 -3.96
N SER A 153 0.46 16.12 -2.66
CA SER A 153 1.77 16.32 -2.01
C SER A 153 2.77 15.18 -2.26
N THR A 154 2.29 13.94 -2.45
CA THR A 154 3.14 12.77 -2.77
C THR A 154 3.87 12.91 -4.12
N VAL A 155 3.41 13.80 -5.01
CA VAL A 155 4.09 14.14 -6.27
C VAL A 155 5.48 14.71 -6.01
N TRP A 156 5.66 15.50 -4.95
CA TRP A 156 6.96 16.07 -4.59
C TRP A 156 8.01 15.02 -4.27
N LEU A 157 7.62 13.95 -3.58
CA LEU A 157 8.50 12.81 -3.32
C LEU A 157 8.97 12.17 -4.62
N ASN A 158 8.03 11.92 -5.54
CA ASN A 158 8.34 11.31 -6.82
C ASN A 158 9.24 12.21 -7.68
N ILE A 159 8.94 13.51 -7.75
CA ILE A 159 9.75 14.49 -8.49
C ILE A 159 11.16 14.56 -7.92
N ALA A 160 11.33 14.65 -6.60
CA ALA A 160 12.64 14.71 -5.96
C ALA A 160 13.47 13.46 -6.32
N MET A 161 12.88 12.26 -6.28
CA MET A 161 13.56 11.02 -6.66
C MET A 161 13.88 10.97 -8.17
N ILE A 162 12.97 11.43 -9.03
CA ILE A 162 13.21 11.52 -10.50
C ILE A 162 14.38 12.46 -10.77
N VAL A 163 14.42 13.62 -10.14
CA VAL A 163 15.54 14.58 -10.30
C VAL A 163 16.87 13.97 -9.84
N ALA A 164 16.86 13.26 -8.69
CA ALA A 164 18.07 12.59 -8.22
C ALA A 164 18.55 11.52 -9.22
N LEU A 165 17.65 10.69 -9.75
CA LEU A 165 17.99 9.67 -10.75
C LEU A 165 18.57 10.28 -12.03
N ILE A 166 18.01 11.40 -12.51
CA ILE A 166 18.52 12.09 -13.72
C ILE A 166 19.90 12.69 -13.46
N LEU A 167 20.10 13.35 -12.32
CA LEU A 167 21.36 14.03 -12.00
C LEU A 167 22.52 13.05 -11.76
N PHE A 168 22.23 11.88 -11.21
CA PHE A 168 23.25 10.89 -10.82
C PHE A 168 23.24 9.62 -11.70
N THR A 169 22.59 9.67 -12.87
CA THR A 169 22.44 8.49 -13.75
C THR A 169 23.78 7.86 -14.17
N ASN A 170 24.85 8.64 -14.26
CA ASN A 170 26.19 8.18 -14.66
C ASN A 170 27.13 7.95 -13.45
N SER A 171 26.60 7.99 -12.24
CA SER A 171 27.40 7.76 -11.02
C SER A 171 27.44 6.25 -10.70
N ASP A 172 28.33 5.89 -9.78
CA ASP A 172 28.33 4.53 -9.23
C ASP A 172 27.02 4.22 -8.47
N PRO A 173 26.60 2.94 -8.43
CA PRO A 173 25.33 2.55 -7.81
C PRO A 173 25.20 2.97 -6.34
N GLN A 174 26.29 2.98 -5.59
CA GLN A 174 26.30 3.43 -4.20
C GLN A 174 25.93 4.91 -4.10
N THR A 175 26.53 5.77 -4.90
CA THR A 175 26.20 7.21 -4.96
C THR A 175 24.75 7.43 -5.35
N ILE A 176 24.20 6.65 -6.31
CA ILE A 176 22.81 6.74 -6.73
C ILE A 176 21.86 6.45 -5.57
N VAL A 177 22.07 5.38 -4.79
CA VAL A 177 21.16 5.03 -3.68
C VAL A 177 21.25 6.02 -2.51
N TYR A 178 22.41 6.65 -2.28
CA TYR A 178 22.52 7.77 -1.35
C TYR A 178 21.78 9.02 -1.85
N ALA A 179 21.94 9.38 -3.13
CA ALA A 179 21.20 10.50 -3.74
C ALA A 179 19.68 10.28 -3.66
N LEU A 180 19.21 9.05 -3.91
CA LEU A 180 17.80 8.68 -3.73
C LEU A 180 17.36 8.84 -2.27
N SER A 181 18.15 8.41 -1.30
CA SER A 181 17.82 8.53 0.12
C SER A 181 17.72 10.00 0.57
N PHE A 182 18.63 10.85 0.15
CA PHE A 182 18.54 12.29 0.41
C PHE A 182 17.36 12.94 -0.32
N SER A 183 17.07 12.51 -1.55
CA SER A 183 15.93 13.03 -2.31
C SER A 183 14.58 12.74 -1.63
N ILE A 184 14.46 11.64 -0.91
CA ILE A 184 13.29 11.32 -0.09
C ILE A 184 13.07 12.39 0.99
N LEU A 185 14.13 12.83 1.66
CA LEU A 185 14.06 13.90 2.66
C LEU A 185 13.69 15.24 2.02
N ILE A 186 14.30 15.58 0.88
CA ILE A 186 13.97 16.79 0.11
C ILE A 186 12.50 16.76 -0.28
N GLY A 187 12.02 15.65 -0.83
CA GLY A 187 10.60 15.46 -1.17
C GLY A 187 9.69 15.64 0.05
N GLY A 188 10.09 15.09 1.21
CA GLY A 188 9.37 15.26 2.47
C GLY A 188 9.30 16.72 2.93
N VAL A 189 10.40 17.47 2.82
CA VAL A 189 10.43 18.92 3.15
C VAL A 189 9.50 19.69 2.22
N LEU A 190 9.50 19.40 0.91
CA LEU A 190 8.59 20.04 -0.05
C LEU A 190 7.12 19.72 0.25
N GLN A 191 6.83 18.49 0.69
CA GLN A 191 5.48 18.11 1.15
C GLN A 191 5.06 18.94 2.36
N VAL A 192 5.92 19.09 3.36
CA VAL A 192 5.66 19.91 4.56
C VAL A 192 5.44 21.37 4.16
N ALA A 193 6.31 21.94 3.32
CA ALA A 193 6.17 23.31 2.84
C ALA A 193 4.82 23.56 2.14
N THR A 194 4.41 22.63 1.26
CA THR A 194 3.11 22.71 0.57
C THR A 194 1.93 22.66 1.55
N HIS A 195 1.99 21.81 2.58
CA HIS A 195 0.96 21.76 3.61
C HIS A 195 0.92 23.01 4.49
N LEU A 196 2.07 23.54 4.88
CA LEU A 196 2.15 24.80 5.64
C LEU A 196 1.59 25.98 4.85
N TYR A 197 1.88 26.04 3.55
CA TYR A 197 1.27 27.04 2.67
C TYR A 197 -0.24 26.92 2.64
N ALA A 198 -0.79 25.71 2.46
CA ALA A 198 -2.23 25.47 2.47
C ALA A 198 -2.88 25.79 3.84
N ILE A 199 -2.24 25.43 4.95
CA ILE A 199 -2.67 25.77 6.32
C ILE A 199 -2.77 27.29 6.51
N ARG A 200 -1.80 28.03 5.98
CA ARG A 200 -1.82 29.50 6.01
C ARG A 200 -2.98 30.06 5.19
N GLN A 201 -3.16 29.58 3.97
CA GLN A 201 -4.26 30.01 3.10
C GLN A 201 -5.65 29.73 3.69
N GLN A 202 -5.82 28.57 4.35
CA GLN A 202 -7.07 28.16 4.98
C GLN A 202 -7.31 28.83 6.36
N GLY A 203 -6.42 29.73 6.78
CA GLY A 203 -6.53 30.43 8.08
C GLY A 203 -6.39 29.51 9.30
N LEU A 204 -5.84 28.30 9.12
CA LEU A 204 -5.67 27.31 10.17
C LEU A 204 -4.43 27.55 11.03
N MET A 205 -3.54 28.49 10.63
CA MET A 205 -2.33 28.82 11.40
C MET A 205 -2.67 29.28 12.82
N LYS A 206 -3.80 29.96 13.01
CA LYS A 206 -4.31 30.36 14.34
C LYS A 206 -4.57 29.19 15.29
N ILE A 207 -4.90 28.01 14.77
CA ILE A 207 -5.08 26.79 15.57
C ILE A 207 -3.73 26.35 16.13
N LEU A 208 -2.68 26.35 15.30
CA LEU A 208 -1.34 25.96 15.69
C LEU A 208 -0.74 26.96 16.71
N VAL A 209 -0.84 28.24 16.39
CA VAL A 209 -0.31 29.32 17.27
C VAL A 209 -1.09 29.38 18.59
N GLY A 210 -2.42 29.34 18.53
CA GLY A 210 -3.28 29.35 19.74
C GLY A 210 -3.07 28.10 20.60
N GLY A 211 -2.96 26.94 19.98
CA GLY A 211 -2.68 25.70 20.70
C GLY A 211 -1.32 25.74 21.40
N TRP A 212 -0.29 26.25 20.73
CA TRP A 212 1.04 26.41 21.34
C TRP A 212 1.03 27.39 22.51
N LYS A 213 0.36 28.55 22.35
CA LYS A 213 0.30 29.61 23.39
C LYS A 213 -0.40 29.11 24.66
N TYR A 214 -1.52 28.37 24.52
CA TYR A 214 -2.36 27.97 25.65
C TYR A 214 -2.10 26.54 26.15
N ARG A 215 -1.10 25.80 25.61
CA ARG A 215 -0.82 24.39 25.94
C ARG A 215 -0.52 24.11 27.42
N LYS A 216 -0.01 25.11 28.16
CA LYS A 216 0.33 25.01 29.58
C LYS A 216 -0.81 25.43 30.51
N THR A 217 -1.79 26.17 30.00
CA THR A 217 -2.87 26.76 30.82
C THR A 217 -4.18 26.00 30.74
N LYS A 218 -4.33 25.13 29.74
CA LYS A 218 -5.55 24.35 29.52
C LYS A 218 -5.24 22.86 29.56
N ASP A 219 -6.05 22.12 30.29
CA ASP A 219 -5.97 20.65 30.40
C ASP A 219 -6.83 19.99 29.32
N VAL A 220 -6.23 19.02 28.61
CA VAL A 220 -6.87 18.21 27.56
C VAL A 220 -6.64 16.72 27.80
N LYS A 221 -6.36 16.31 29.04
CA LYS A 221 -6.04 14.91 29.39
C LYS A 221 -7.19 13.94 29.06
N GLU A 222 -8.43 14.38 29.25
CA GLU A 222 -9.60 13.55 28.96
C GLU A 222 -9.72 13.28 27.46
N GLU A 223 -9.59 14.31 26.63
CA GLU A 223 -9.61 14.19 25.16
C GLU A 223 -8.44 13.34 24.64
N GLU A 224 -7.26 13.49 25.26
CA GLU A 224 -6.11 12.65 24.93
C GLU A 224 -6.32 11.17 25.31
N SER A 225 -6.96 10.90 26.43
CA SER A 225 -7.34 9.55 26.84
C SER A 225 -8.32 8.93 25.84
N LYS A 226 -9.33 9.69 25.43
CA LYS A 226 -10.28 9.27 24.36
C LYS A 226 -9.56 9.02 23.04
N PHE A 227 -8.64 9.89 22.65
CA PHE A 227 -7.83 9.66 21.45
C PHE A 227 -7.02 8.36 21.55
N LYS A 228 -6.32 8.11 22.66
CA LYS A 228 -5.53 6.89 22.87
C LYS A 228 -6.39 5.63 22.80
N SER A 229 -7.58 5.65 23.37
CA SER A 229 -8.52 4.52 23.36
C SER A 229 -9.02 4.18 21.96
N LEU A 230 -9.04 5.14 21.03
CA LEU A 230 -9.36 4.93 19.61
C LEU A 230 -8.13 4.55 18.78
N PHE A 231 -6.97 5.16 19.10
CA PHE A 231 -5.74 5.02 18.31
C PHE A 231 -5.13 3.62 18.45
N ILE A 232 -4.99 3.09 19.65
CA ILE A 232 -4.36 1.78 19.88
C ILE A 232 -5.09 0.65 19.13
N PRO A 233 -6.43 0.50 19.23
CA PRO A 233 -7.14 -0.50 18.44
C PRO A 233 -7.04 -0.27 16.92
N SER A 234 -7.03 0.99 16.47
CA SER A 234 -6.86 1.34 15.06
C SER A 234 -5.50 0.92 14.53
N VAL A 235 -4.43 1.12 15.31
CA VAL A 235 -3.07 0.66 14.97
C VAL A 235 -3.06 -0.86 14.84
N VAL A 236 -3.58 -1.59 15.82
CA VAL A 236 -3.63 -3.07 15.79
C VAL A 236 -4.40 -3.56 14.56
N GLY A 237 -5.57 -2.96 14.27
CA GLY A 237 -6.39 -3.33 13.12
C GLY A 237 -5.70 -3.11 11.77
N ASN A 238 -4.94 -2.00 11.64
CA ASN A 238 -4.24 -1.67 10.39
C ASN A 238 -2.86 -2.34 10.26
N SER A 239 -2.33 -2.92 11.34
CA SER A 239 -0.98 -3.50 11.34
C SER A 239 -0.89 -4.85 10.65
N THR A 240 -1.96 -5.65 10.59
CA THR A 240 -1.93 -7.02 10.06
C THR A 240 -1.36 -7.11 8.65
N ALA A 241 -1.84 -6.27 7.73
CA ALA A 241 -1.33 -6.23 6.36
C ALA A 241 0.12 -5.71 6.29
N GLN A 242 0.50 -4.83 7.21
CA GLN A 242 1.86 -4.29 7.27
C GLN A 242 2.84 -5.33 7.82
N ILE A 243 2.42 -6.14 8.78
CA ILE A 243 3.19 -7.28 9.32
C ILE A 243 3.41 -8.31 8.22
N ALA A 244 2.38 -8.66 7.44
CA ALA A 244 2.53 -9.54 6.28
C ALA A 244 3.59 -9.02 5.31
N SER A 245 3.47 -7.76 4.90
CA SER A 245 4.42 -7.13 3.99
C SER A 245 5.84 -7.00 4.56
N PHE A 246 5.98 -6.90 5.88
CA PHE A 246 7.26 -6.93 6.57
C PHE A 246 7.89 -8.32 6.46
N ILE A 247 7.15 -9.36 6.81
CA ILE A 247 7.61 -10.75 6.79
C ILE A 247 8.01 -11.16 5.37
N ASP A 248 7.18 -10.88 4.36
CA ASP A 248 7.48 -11.20 2.96
C ASP A 248 8.79 -10.54 2.50
N THR A 249 9.03 -9.27 2.90
CA THR A 249 10.28 -8.56 2.56
C THR A 249 11.46 -9.16 3.32
N SER A 250 11.29 -9.56 4.59
CA SER A 250 12.33 -10.19 5.38
C SER A 250 12.69 -11.57 4.83
N LEU A 251 11.71 -12.35 4.37
CA LEU A 251 11.96 -13.63 3.68
C LEU A 251 12.67 -13.44 2.33
N ALA A 252 12.39 -12.35 1.63
CA ALA A 252 13.09 -12.04 0.38
C ALA A 252 14.60 -11.82 0.59
N SER A 253 15.05 -11.48 1.80
CA SER A 253 16.48 -11.34 2.12
C SER A 253 17.28 -12.67 2.08
N PHE A 254 16.60 -13.82 2.09
CA PHE A 254 17.20 -15.15 1.93
C PHE A 254 17.42 -15.54 0.45
N LEU A 255 16.94 -14.72 -0.48
CA LEU A 255 16.96 -15.02 -1.90
C LEU A 255 18.12 -14.29 -2.60
N ALA A 256 18.36 -14.64 -3.86
CA ALA A 256 19.36 -14.00 -4.70
C ALA A 256 19.13 -12.49 -4.83
N ALA A 257 20.20 -11.76 -5.13
CA ALA A 257 20.14 -10.34 -5.43
C ALA A 257 19.13 -10.05 -6.55
N GLY A 258 18.40 -8.94 -6.43
CA GLY A 258 17.30 -8.59 -7.32
C GLY A 258 15.93 -9.07 -6.85
N SER A 259 15.85 -10.06 -5.93
CA SER A 259 14.58 -10.65 -5.51
C SER A 259 13.64 -9.66 -4.82
N VAL A 260 14.15 -8.75 -3.99
CA VAL A 260 13.35 -7.68 -3.37
C VAL A 260 12.80 -6.75 -4.44
N SER A 261 13.61 -6.43 -5.45
CA SER A 261 13.25 -5.57 -6.57
C SER A 261 12.18 -6.23 -7.46
N TYR A 262 12.34 -7.51 -7.82
CA TYR A 262 11.32 -8.26 -8.59
C TYR A 262 9.96 -8.25 -7.91
N LEU A 263 9.94 -8.54 -6.60
CA LEU A 263 8.70 -8.48 -5.79
C LEU A 263 8.11 -7.07 -5.76
N PHE A 264 8.95 -6.05 -5.62
CA PHE A 264 8.50 -4.66 -5.57
C PHE A 264 7.85 -4.23 -6.89
N TYR A 265 8.51 -4.45 -8.03
CA TYR A 265 8.03 -4.01 -9.34
C TYR A 265 6.80 -4.81 -9.78
N ALA A 266 6.80 -6.13 -9.63
CA ALA A 266 5.64 -6.97 -9.91
C ALA A 266 4.42 -6.58 -9.05
N ASN A 267 4.62 -6.33 -7.76
CA ASN A 267 3.56 -5.90 -6.86
C ASN A 267 2.96 -4.55 -7.26
N ARG A 268 3.74 -3.62 -7.85
CA ARG A 268 3.22 -2.36 -8.40
C ARG A 268 2.16 -2.59 -9.46
N ILE A 269 2.42 -3.51 -10.39
CA ILE A 269 1.49 -3.82 -11.47
C ILE A 269 0.26 -4.55 -10.91
N PHE A 270 0.46 -5.53 -10.03
CA PHE A 270 -0.63 -6.24 -9.36
C PHE A 270 -1.58 -5.28 -8.60
N GLN A 271 -1.03 -4.27 -7.91
CA GLN A 271 -1.84 -3.32 -7.14
C GLN A 271 -2.72 -2.42 -8.00
N LEU A 272 -2.42 -2.21 -9.29
CA LEU A 272 -3.23 -1.35 -10.15
C LEU A 272 -4.66 -1.89 -10.34
N PRO A 273 -4.88 -3.09 -10.88
CA PRO A 273 -6.23 -3.63 -11.03
C PRO A 273 -6.90 -3.87 -9.67
N PHE A 274 -6.17 -4.29 -8.65
CA PHE A 274 -6.72 -4.47 -7.32
C PHE A 274 -7.29 -3.16 -6.75
N ALA A 275 -6.55 -2.05 -6.85
CA ALA A 275 -6.99 -0.77 -6.32
C ALA A 275 -8.10 -0.13 -7.16
N ILE A 276 -8.00 -0.17 -8.49
CA ILE A 276 -8.96 0.47 -9.39
C ILE A 276 -10.28 -0.30 -9.44
N ILE A 277 -10.23 -1.63 -9.36
CA ILE A 277 -11.41 -2.48 -9.52
C ILE A 277 -11.93 -2.94 -8.15
N ALA A 278 -11.11 -3.73 -7.40
CA ALA A 278 -11.60 -4.37 -6.19
C ALA A 278 -11.92 -3.37 -5.08
N LEU A 279 -11.00 -2.43 -4.78
CA LEU A 279 -11.24 -1.45 -3.72
C LEU A 279 -12.33 -0.45 -4.11
N ALA A 280 -12.37 0.03 -5.36
CA ALA A 280 -13.39 0.99 -5.79
C ALA A 280 -14.80 0.38 -5.73
N ILE A 281 -15.00 -0.83 -6.29
CA ILE A 281 -16.31 -1.49 -6.30
C ILE A 281 -16.75 -1.82 -4.86
N THR A 282 -15.88 -2.41 -4.04
CA THR A 282 -16.24 -2.78 -2.67
C THR A 282 -16.57 -1.57 -1.81
N THR A 283 -15.81 -0.48 -1.94
CA THR A 283 -16.05 0.76 -1.18
C THR A 283 -17.35 1.45 -1.61
N ALA A 284 -17.65 1.50 -2.92
CA ALA A 284 -18.86 2.13 -3.43
C ALA A 284 -20.15 1.37 -3.06
N LEU A 285 -20.07 0.04 -2.95
CA LEU A 285 -21.23 -0.81 -2.69
C LEU A 285 -21.45 -1.14 -1.21
N PHE A 286 -20.40 -1.01 -0.38
CA PHE A 286 -20.49 -1.27 1.06
C PHE A 286 -21.66 -0.53 1.75
N PRO A 287 -21.86 0.80 1.57
CA PRO A 287 -22.96 1.50 2.20
C PRO A 287 -24.35 0.98 1.78
N LYS A 288 -24.49 0.55 0.52
CA LYS A 288 -25.76 0.00 0.00
C LYS A 288 -26.06 -1.35 0.62
N ILE A 289 -25.05 -2.23 0.74
CA ILE A 289 -25.18 -3.54 1.39
C ILE A 289 -25.47 -3.35 2.88
N ALA A 290 -24.73 -2.49 3.58
CA ALA A 290 -24.93 -2.23 5.00
C ALA A 290 -26.32 -1.67 5.30
N LYS A 291 -26.82 -0.72 4.48
CA LYS A 291 -28.18 -0.19 4.62
C LYS A 291 -29.25 -1.26 4.39
N ALA A 292 -29.07 -2.14 3.40
CA ALA A 292 -30.01 -3.22 3.13
C ALA A 292 -30.08 -4.23 4.30
N ILE A 293 -28.91 -4.61 4.86
CA ILE A 293 -28.82 -5.51 6.02
C ILE A 293 -29.47 -4.88 7.25
N ASN A 294 -29.15 -3.61 7.56
CA ASN A 294 -29.72 -2.92 8.71
C ASN A 294 -31.25 -2.74 8.62
N ASN A 295 -31.78 -2.66 7.41
CA ASN A 295 -33.23 -2.59 7.15
C ASN A 295 -33.89 -4.00 7.06
N ASN A 296 -33.17 -5.07 7.40
CA ASN A 296 -33.62 -6.47 7.26
C ASN A 296 -34.07 -6.86 5.84
N ASN A 297 -33.61 -6.13 4.82
CA ASN A 297 -33.90 -6.42 3.42
C ASN A 297 -32.79 -7.31 2.83
N ASN A 298 -32.86 -8.60 3.15
CA ASN A 298 -31.86 -9.60 2.72
C ASN A 298 -31.84 -9.78 1.20
N GLU A 299 -32.98 -9.60 0.54
CA GLU A 299 -33.05 -9.71 -0.92
C GLU A 299 -32.27 -8.60 -1.61
N LEU A 300 -32.45 -7.36 -1.19
CA LEU A 300 -31.69 -6.21 -1.73
C LEU A 300 -30.19 -6.33 -1.39
N ALA A 301 -29.85 -6.82 -0.20
CA ALA A 301 -28.47 -7.08 0.17
C ALA A 301 -27.83 -8.13 -0.76
N PHE A 302 -28.54 -9.23 -1.05
CA PHE A 302 -28.09 -10.27 -1.97
C PHE A 302 -27.98 -9.75 -3.41
N GLN A 303 -28.94 -9.00 -3.90
CA GLN A 303 -28.87 -8.39 -5.25
C GLN A 303 -27.66 -7.49 -5.42
N ASN A 304 -27.36 -6.64 -4.42
CA ASN A 304 -26.15 -5.79 -4.45
C ASN A 304 -24.87 -6.64 -4.38
N LEU A 305 -24.85 -7.69 -3.55
CA LEU A 305 -23.71 -8.60 -3.48
C LEU A 305 -23.50 -9.33 -4.83
N HIS A 306 -24.59 -9.83 -5.44
CA HIS A 306 -24.56 -10.52 -6.74
C HIS A 306 -24.01 -9.62 -7.86
N LYS A 307 -24.48 -8.36 -7.97
CA LYS A 307 -23.96 -7.41 -8.95
C LYS A 307 -22.47 -7.14 -8.74
N SER A 308 -22.05 -6.94 -7.47
CA SER A 308 -20.65 -6.71 -7.14
C SER A 308 -19.77 -7.92 -7.46
N PHE A 309 -20.25 -9.11 -7.12
CA PHE A 309 -19.54 -10.37 -7.34
C PHE A 309 -19.23 -10.58 -8.82
N TRP A 310 -20.21 -10.45 -9.68
CA TRP A 310 -20.01 -10.68 -11.12
C TRP A 310 -19.23 -9.55 -11.79
N LEU A 311 -19.44 -8.32 -11.39
CA LEU A 311 -18.63 -7.19 -11.88
C LEU A 311 -17.15 -7.35 -11.50
N LEU A 312 -16.87 -7.77 -10.25
CA LEU A 312 -15.51 -8.08 -9.82
C LEU A 312 -14.91 -9.24 -10.60
N ASN A 313 -15.63 -10.36 -10.73
CA ASN A 313 -15.12 -11.51 -11.46
C ASN A 313 -14.83 -11.17 -12.93
N ALA A 314 -15.70 -10.42 -13.61
CA ALA A 314 -15.49 -10.03 -15.00
C ALA A 314 -14.24 -9.16 -15.18
N LEU A 315 -14.11 -8.09 -14.37
CA LEU A 315 -13.01 -7.14 -14.52
C LEU A 315 -11.67 -7.69 -13.99
N LEU A 316 -11.69 -8.37 -12.83
CA LEU A 316 -10.49 -9.00 -12.30
C LEU A 316 -10.08 -10.22 -13.12
N GLY A 317 -11.03 -11.00 -13.64
CA GLY A 317 -10.77 -12.13 -14.53
C GLY A 317 -10.02 -11.69 -15.79
N LEU A 318 -10.47 -10.62 -16.43
CA LEU A 318 -9.78 -10.02 -17.57
C LEU A 318 -8.35 -9.54 -17.17
N SER A 319 -8.21 -8.93 -16.00
CA SER A 319 -6.91 -8.48 -15.49
C SER A 319 -5.97 -9.66 -15.18
N VAL A 320 -6.50 -10.77 -14.65
CA VAL A 320 -5.73 -12.01 -14.40
C VAL A 320 -5.23 -12.61 -15.70
N LEU A 321 -6.11 -12.76 -16.69
CA LEU A 321 -5.73 -13.30 -18.00
C LEU A 321 -4.64 -12.43 -18.65
N GLY A 322 -4.85 -11.12 -18.71
CA GLY A 322 -3.85 -10.20 -19.26
C GLY A 322 -2.56 -10.21 -18.45
N GLY A 323 -2.65 -10.20 -17.11
CA GLY A 323 -1.47 -10.16 -16.25
C GLY A 323 -0.69 -11.47 -16.19
N ILE A 324 -1.30 -12.63 -16.50
CA ILE A 324 -0.59 -13.91 -16.60
C ILE A 324 -0.03 -14.11 -18.02
N LEU A 325 -0.86 -13.95 -19.03
CA LEU A 325 -0.48 -14.24 -20.41
C LEU A 325 0.44 -13.18 -21.01
N LEU A 326 0.25 -11.92 -20.63
CA LEU A 326 1.07 -10.80 -21.12
C LEU A 326 2.10 -10.32 -20.10
N ALA A 327 2.44 -11.13 -19.08
CA ALA A 327 3.37 -10.71 -18.02
C ALA A 327 4.70 -10.21 -18.58
N GLU A 328 5.34 -10.99 -19.43
CA GLU A 328 6.63 -10.64 -20.05
C GLU A 328 6.52 -9.38 -20.93
N PRO A 329 5.61 -9.26 -21.91
CA PRO A 329 5.43 -8.03 -22.66
C PRO A 329 5.11 -6.79 -21.79
N ILE A 330 4.35 -6.94 -20.72
CA ILE A 330 4.02 -5.84 -19.80
C ILE A 330 5.28 -5.37 -19.07
N ILE A 331 6.08 -6.30 -18.52
CA ILE A 331 7.32 -5.96 -17.82
C ILE A 331 8.32 -5.37 -18.78
N TRP A 332 8.52 -5.98 -19.96
CA TRP A 332 9.36 -5.45 -21.02
C TRP A 332 8.99 -4.01 -21.37
N LEU A 333 7.72 -3.76 -21.70
CA LEU A 333 7.24 -2.44 -22.09
C LEU A 333 7.47 -1.37 -21.03
N LEU A 334 7.29 -1.74 -19.75
CA LEU A 334 7.37 -0.79 -18.64
C LEU A 334 8.79 -0.61 -18.11
N PHE A 335 9.59 -1.68 -18.03
CA PHE A 335 10.81 -1.67 -17.23
C PHE A 335 12.08 -2.05 -17.99
N GLU A 336 12.04 -2.89 -19.06
CA GLU A 336 13.24 -3.36 -19.76
C GLU A 336 13.88 -2.23 -20.56
N ARG A 337 14.76 -1.51 -19.87
CA ARG A 337 15.60 -0.47 -20.46
C ARG A 337 16.77 -0.11 -19.54
N GLY A 338 17.89 0.33 -20.13
CA GLY A 338 19.08 0.72 -19.37
C GLY A 338 19.67 -0.46 -18.59
N ALA A 339 19.71 -0.35 -17.26
CA ALA A 339 20.29 -1.37 -16.38
C ALA A 339 19.33 -2.54 -16.08
N PHE A 340 18.06 -2.47 -16.48
CA PHE A 340 17.09 -3.56 -16.32
C PHE A 340 17.05 -4.40 -17.58
N ASP A 341 17.59 -5.60 -17.53
CA ASP A 341 17.80 -6.47 -18.67
C ASP A 341 16.69 -7.53 -18.85
N ILE A 342 16.91 -8.45 -19.78
CA ILE A 342 15.96 -9.52 -20.11
C ILE A 342 15.82 -10.52 -18.96
N GLU A 343 16.87 -10.79 -18.19
CA GLU A 343 16.82 -11.69 -17.03
C GLU A 343 15.94 -11.08 -15.94
N ASP A 344 16.09 -9.79 -15.69
CA ASP A 344 15.23 -9.01 -14.79
C ASP A 344 13.77 -9.04 -15.24
N THR A 345 13.54 -8.93 -16.55
CA THR A 345 12.20 -9.01 -17.17
C THR A 345 11.56 -10.37 -16.89
N LEU A 346 12.25 -11.46 -17.17
CA LEU A 346 11.74 -12.81 -16.98
C LEU A 346 11.43 -13.12 -15.51
N ASN A 347 12.36 -12.76 -14.60
CA ASN A 347 12.19 -12.95 -13.18
C ASN A 347 11.01 -12.12 -12.63
N THR A 348 10.91 -10.86 -13.04
CA THR A 348 9.79 -9.99 -12.61
C THR A 348 8.45 -10.46 -13.19
N ALA A 349 8.43 -10.93 -14.44
CA ALA A 349 7.23 -11.49 -15.06
C ALA A 349 6.75 -12.76 -14.35
N ALA A 350 7.67 -13.67 -13.98
CA ALA A 350 7.33 -14.86 -13.20
C ALA A 350 6.69 -14.50 -11.84
N VAL A 351 7.24 -13.49 -11.15
CA VAL A 351 6.67 -12.97 -9.89
C VAL A 351 5.29 -12.35 -10.13
N LEU A 352 5.12 -11.58 -11.21
CA LEU A 352 3.84 -10.98 -11.57
C LEU A 352 2.77 -12.03 -11.84
N GLN A 353 3.10 -13.09 -12.60
CA GLN A 353 2.19 -14.21 -12.86
C GLN A 353 1.68 -14.82 -11.56
N MET A 354 2.57 -15.07 -10.60
CA MET A 354 2.21 -15.65 -9.31
C MET A 354 1.33 -14.71 -8.47
N TYR A 355 1.56 -13.41 -8.49
CA TYR A 355 0.65 -12.44 -7.86
C TYR A 355 -0.72 -12.41 -8.54
N MET A 356 -0.77 -12.51 -9.87
CA MET A 356 -2.04 -12.45 -10.62
C MET A 356 -2.96 -13.62 -10.31
N VAL A 357 -2.43 -14.81 -9.99
CA VAL A 357 -3.23 -15.96 -9.51
C VAL A 357 -4.08 -15.58 -8.28
N GLY A 358 -3.55 -14.73 -7.41
CA GLY A 358 -4.24 -14.28 -6.19
C GLY A 358 -5.26 -13.15 -6.40
N LEU A 359 -5.29 -12.50 -7.57
CA LEU A 359 -6.05 -11.25 -7.76
C LEU A 359 -7.56 -11.42 -7.55
N ILE A 360 -8.17 -12.46 -8.14
CA ILE A 360 -9.59 -12.76 -7.93
C ILE A 360 -9.87 -13.15 -6.48
N PRO A 361 -9.15 -14.13 -5.87
CA PRO A 361 -9.33 -14.47 -4.47
C PRO A 361 -9.23 -13.25 -3.53
N PHE A 362 -8.22 -12.39 -3.68
CA PHE A 362 -8.08 -11.17 -2.88
C PHE A 362 -9.25 -10.20 -3.07
N GLY A 363 -9.67 -9.97 -4.30
CA GLY A 363 -10.79 -9.08 -4.61
C GLY A 363 -12.10 -9.58 -4.00
N LEU A 364 -12.38 -10.87 -4.13
CA LEU A 364 -13.57 -11.49 -3.58
C LEU A 364 -13.49 -11.60 -2.05
N ALA A 365 -12.34 -11.94 -1.47
CA ALA A 365 -12.14 -11.91 -0.03
C ALA A 365 -12.45 -10.53 0.55
N LYS A 366 -12.06 -9.45 -0.15
CA LYS A 366 -12.39 -8.08 0.23
C LYS A 366 -13.89 -7.81 0.20
N LEU A 367 -14.59 -8.24 -0.85
CA LEU A 367 -16.04 -8.10 -0.97
C LEU A 367 -16.79 -8.81 0.15
N PHE A 368 -16.46 -10.09 0.40
CA PHE A 368 -17.12 -10.88 1.44
C PHE A 368 -16.73 -10.42 2.86
N SER A 369 -15.52 -9.91 3.08
CA SER A 369 -15.14 -9.27 4.35
C SER A 369 -15.97 -8.01 4.62
N MET A 370 -16.23 -7.18 3.60
CA MET A 370 -17.14 -6.04 3.72
C MET A 370 -18.57 -6.47 4.07
N TYR A 371 -19.04 -7.59 3.51
CA TYR A 371 -20.34 -8.17 3.86
C TYR A 371 -20.40 -8.61 5.34
N LEU A 372 -19.32 -9.24 5.86
CA LEU A 372 -19.20 -9.56 7.29
C LEU A 372 -19.18 -8.30 8.17
N TYR A 373 -18.52 -7.24 7.75
CA TYR A 373 -18.51 -5.97 8.47
C TYR A 373 -19.90 -5.34 8.52
N ALA A 374 -20.68 -5.41 7.44
CA ALA A 374 -22.07 -4.97 7.41
C ALA A 374 -22.97 -5.77 8.35
N GLN A 375 -22.60 -7.03 8.66
CA GLN A 375 -23.25 -7.87 9.66
C GLN A 375 -22.68 -7.69 11.08
N HIS A 376 -21.83 -6.69 11.35
CA HIS A 376 -21.15 -6.46 12.64
C HIS A 376 -20.22 -7.62 13.08
N LYS A 377 -19.77 -8.48 12.16
CA LYS A 377 -18.91 -9.64 12.45
C LYS A 377 -17.41 -9.30 12.29
N HIS A 378 -16.98 -8.16 12.80
CA HIS A 378 -15.60 -7.65 12.64
C HIS A 378 -14.53 -8.61 13.19
N LEU A 379 -14.76 -9.19 14.38
CA LEU A 379 -13.83 -10.13 15.02
C LEU A 379 -13.64 -11.40 14.18
N LYS A 380 -14.70 -11.88 13.52
CA LYS A 380 -14.62 -13.06 12.67
C LYS A 380 -13.75 -12.79 11.44
N ALA A 381 -13.94 -11.63 10.80
CA ALA A 381 -13.12 -11.21 9.68
C ALA A 381 -11.64 -11.01 10.09
N ALA A 382 -11.37 -10.44 11.27
CA ALA A 382 -10.02 -10.28 11.79
C ALA A 382 -9.32 -11.65 12.05
N LYS A 383 -10.03 -12.61 12.66
CA LYS A 383 -9.49 -13.98 12.84
C LYS A 383 -9.14 -14.65 11.52
N ILE A 384 -10.00 -14.51 10.51
CA ILE A 384 -9.74 -15.05 9.16
C ILE A 384 -8.49 -14.44 8.56
N ALA A 385 -8.30 -13.12 8.69
CA ALA A 385 -7.11 -12.44 8.18
C ALA A 385 -5.82 -12.95 8.86
N VAL A 386 -5.85 -13.20 10.17
CA VAL A 386 -4.70 -13.76 10.90
C VAL A 386 -4.40 -15.19 10.44
N ILE A 387 -5.41 -16.06 10.28
CA ILE A 387 -5.22 -17.43 9.78
C ILE A 387 -4.61 -17.40 8.37
N SER A 388 -5.13 -16.56 7.50
CA SER A 388 -4.61 -16.37 6.14
C SER A 388 -3.14 -15.93 6.15
N LEU A 389 -2.77 -15.02 7.06
CA LEU A 389 -1.38 -14.57 7.23
C LEU A 389 -0.45 -15.71 7.67
N VAL A 390 -0.89 -16.53 8.64
CA VAL A 390 -0.10 -17.68 9.10
C VAL A 390 0.12 -18.68 7.96
N ILE A 391 -0.91 -18.96 7.19
CA ILE A 391 -0.82 -19.87 6.04
C ILE A 391 0.08 -19.29 4.95
N ASN A 392 -0.04 -17.98 4.64
CA ASN A 392 0.89 -17.31 3.75
C ASN A 392 2.34 -17.50 4.21
N LEU A 393 2.64 -17.27 5.49
CA LEU A 393 3.98 -17.42 6.04
C LEU A 393 4.51 -18.86 5.87
N ILE A 394 3.70 -19.88 6.17
CA ILE A 394 4.10 -21.29 6.02
C ILE A 394 4.45 -21.59 4.56
N PHE A 395 3.57 -21.21 3.63
CA PHE A 395 3.82 -21.42 2.20
C PHE A 395 4.97 -20.56 1.66
N SER A 396 5.19 -19.36 2.20
CA SER A 396 6.34 -18.52 1.83
C SER A 396 7.65 -19.25 2.11
N VAL A 397 7.81 -19.82 3.30
CA VAL A 397 9.03 -20.58 3.67
C VAL A 397 9.23 -21.82 2.81
N ILE A 398 8.16 -22.53 2.44
CA ILE A 398 8.22 -23.73 1.61
C ILE A 398 8.54 -23.37 0.15
N LEU A 399 7.76 -22.46 -0.43
CA LEU A 399 7.82 -22.16 -1.88
C LEU A 399 9.03 -21.30 -2.26
N MET A 400 9.55 -20.47 -1.35
CA MET A 400 10.73 -19.67 -1.65
C MET A 400 11.97 -20.54 -1.95
N GLN A 401 12.05 -21.75 -1.41
CA GLN A 401 13.18 -22.67 -1.61
C GLN A 401 13.23 -23.22 -3.04
N SER A 402 12.09 -23.44 -3.68
CA SER A 402 12.00 -24.02 -5.03
C SER A 402 11.73 -22.98 -6.12
N MET A 403 11.06 -21.87 -5.80
CA MET A 403 10.60 -20.88 -6.78
C MET A 403 11.16 -19.46 -6.51
N GLY A 404 11.99 -19.28 -5.50
CA GLY A 404 12.58 -17.97 -5.16
C GLY A 404 11.51 -16.89 -4.92
N ALA A 405 11.68 -15.74 -5.53
CA ALA A 405 10.76 -14.60 -5.41
C ALA A 405 9.33 -14.91 -5.92
N ALA A 406 9.21 -15.71 -6.99
CA ALA A 406 7.91 -16.16 -7.50
C ALA A 406 7.18 -17.03 -6.47
N GLY A 407 7.91 -17.83 -5.68
CA GLY A 407 7.36 -18.63 -4.58
C GLY A 407 6.74 -17.78 -3.47
N LEU A 408 7.39 -16.67 -3.09
CA LEU A 408 6.82 -15.71 -2.13
C LEU A 408 5.52 -15.06 -2.66
N ALA A 409 5.50 -14.70 -3.95
CA ALA A 409 4.30 -14.15 -4.57
C ALA A 409 3.14 -15.16 -4.63
N LEU A 410 3.45 -16.43 -4.93
CA LEU A 410 2.47 -17.52 -4.94
C LEU A 410 1.94 -17.81 -3.54
N ALA A 411 2.79 -17.82 -2.53
CA ALA A 411 2.38 -17.98 -1.13
C ALA A 411 1.39 -16.90 -0.71
N GLY A 412 1.64 -15.63 -1.10
CA GLY A 412 0.69 -14.54 -0.93
C GLY A 412 -0.67 -14.85 -1.59
N SER A 413 -0.65 -15.34 -2.82
CA SER A 413 -1.85 -15.73 -3.57
C SER A 413 -2.62 -16.88 -2.90
N ILE A 414 -1.91 -17.88 -2.36
CA ILE A 414 -2.50 -18.96 -1.56
C ILE A 414 -3.15 -18.38 -0.29
N GLY A 415 -2.47 -17.49 0.42
CA GLY A 415 -3.02 -16.78 1.58
C GLY A 415 -4.33 -16.06 1.22
N GLY A 416 -4.36 -15.36 0.07
CA GLY A 416 -5.57 -14.72 -0.45
C GLY A 416 -6.70 -15.70 -0.75
N ALA A 417 -6.38 -16.87 -1.33
CA ALA A 417 -7.35 -17.93 -1.61
C ALA A 417 -7.93 -18.51 -0.30
N VAL A 418 -7.08 -18.76 0.69
CA VAL A 418 -7.51 -19.22 2.02
C VAL A 418 -8.41 -18.17 2.69
N GLN A 419 -8.02 -16.89 2.64
CA GLN A 419 -8.85 -15.80 3.16
C GLN A 419 -10.23 -15.79 2.51
N PHE A 420 -10.29 -15.95 1.19
CA PHE A 420 -11.53 -16.03 0.44
C PHE A 420 -12.40 -17.21 0.88
N ILE A 421 -11.85 -18.43 0.93
CA ILE A 421 -12.56 -19.65 1.34
C ILE A 421 -13.11 -19.51 2.76
N LEU A 422 -12.30 -19.09 3.71
CA LEU A 422 -12.73 -18.90 5.10
C LEU A 422 -13.80 -17.81 5.23
N THR A 423 -13.72 -16.77 4.41
CA THR A 423 -14.71 -15.69 4.41
C THR A 423 -16.05 -16.17 3.83
N ILE A 424 -16.04 -17.01 2.76
CA ILE A 424 -17.25 -17.69 2.26
C ILE A 424 -17.85 -18.58 3.34
N GLN A 425 -17.04 -19.39 4.00
CA GLN A 425 -17.52 -20.23 5.11
C GLN A 425 -18.17 -19.40 6.22
N ALA A 426 -17.64 -18.22 6.50
CA ALA A 426 -18.16 -17.30 7.52
C ALA A 426 -19.48 -16.63 7.12
N VAL A 427 -19.66 -16.33 5.83
CA VAL A 427 -20.86 -15.74 5.25
C VAL A 427 -21.93 -16.80 5.02
N GLY A 428 -21.55 -17.99 4.55
CA GLY A 428 -22.38 -19.14 4.27
C GLY A 428 -22.24 -19.63 2.83
N TRP A 429 -21.89 -20.90 2.67
CA TRP A 429 -21.73 -21.56 1.36
C TRP A 429 -22.97 -21.48 0.48
N LYS A 430 -24.19 -21.51 1.08
CA LYS A 430 -25.44 -21.36 0.34
C LYS A 430 -25.49 -20.07 -0.46
N ILE A 431 -25.13 -18.94 0.18
CA ILE A 431 -25.11 -17.61 -0.49
C ILE A 431 -24.12 -17.65 -1.68
N PHE A 432 -22.94 -18.25 -1.48
CA PHE A 432 -21.95 -18.35 -2.54
C PHE A 432 -22.43 -19.20 -3.72
N PHE A 433 -23.00 -20.38 -3.46
CA PHE A 433 -23.54 -21.22 -4.54
C PHE A 433 -24.74 -20.57 -5.25
N ASP A 434 -25.58 -19.83 -4.53
CA ASP A 434 -26.67 -19.08 -5.14
C ASP A 434 -26.18 -17.95 -6.06
N LEU A 435 -25.02 -17.33 -5.74
CA LEU A 435 -24.35 -16.38 -6.64
C LEU A 435 -23.86 -17.04 -7.94
N LEU A 436 -23.42 -18.28 -7.88
CA LEU A 436 -22.93 -19.03 -9.05
C LEU A 436 -24.05 -19.62 -9.94
N LYS A 437 -25.24 -19.85 -9.40
CA LYS A 437 -26.40 -20.40 -10.14
C LYS A 437 -27.07 -19.38 -11.06
N THR A 438 -26.26 -18.69 -11.87
CA THR A 438 -26.76 -17.64 -12.77
C THR A 438 -26.16 -17.79 -14.17
N ARG A 439 -26.82 -17.23 -15.19
CA ARG A 439 -26.28 -17.22 -16.57
C ARG A 439 -24.94 -16.49 -16.67
N PHE A 440 -24.62 -15.64 -15.72
CA PHE A 440 -23.32 -14.95 -15.67
C PHE A 440 -22.14 -15.91 -15.50
N SER A 441 -22.32 -17.07 -14.86
CA SER A 441 -21.28 -18.10 -14.76
C SER A 441 -20.87 -18.60 -16.14
N LEU A 442 -21.85 -18.85 -17.02
CA LEU A 442 -21.58 -19.27 -18.41
C LEU A 442 -20.89 -18.16 -19.19
N TYR A 443 -21.39 -16.92 -19.08
CA TYR A 443 -20.76 -15.78 -19.76
C TYR A 443 -19.33 -15.52 -19.28
N PHE A 444 -19.07 -15.73 -17.99
CA PHE A 444 -17.72 -15.62 -17.45
C PHE A 444 -16.79 -16.68 -18.03
N ILE A 445 -17.22 -17.93 -18.08
CA ILE A 445 -16.42 -19.03 -18.66
C ILE A 445 -16.15 -18.77 -20.15
N LEU A 446 -17.18 -18.44 -20.94
CA LEU A 446 -17.03 -18.16 -22.37
C LEU A 446 -16.14 -16.93 -22.61
N GLY A 447 -16.30 -15.88 -21.81
CA GLY A 447 -15.45 -14.70 -21.85
C GLY A 447 -13.99 -15.02 -21.51
N THR A 448 -13.76 -15.84 -20.46
CA THR A 448 -12.41 -16.27 -20.07
C THR A 448 -11.73 -17.05 -21.19
N LEU A 449 -12.45 -17.96 -21.85
CA LEU A 449 -11.90 -18.72 -22.99
C LEU A 449 -11.64 -17.82 -24.20
N GLY A 450 -12.57 -16.93 -24.56
CA GLY A 450 -12.42 -16.03 -25.70
C GLY A 450 -11.28 -15.01 -25.51
N PHE A 451 -11.27 -14.32 -24.39
CA PHE A 451 -10.18 -13.37 -24.09
C PHE A 451 -8.85 -14.08 -23.83
N GLY A 452 -8.87 -15.29 -23.23
CA GLY A 452 -7.66 -16.10 -23.06
C GLY A 452 -7.01 -16.44 -24.38
N GLY A 453 -7.78 -16.90 -25.37
CA GLY A 453 -7.29 -17.15 -26.75
C GLY A 453 -6.74 -15.87 -27.41
N ALA A 454 -7.47 -14.73 -27.28
CA ALA A 454 -7.02 -13.46 -27.83
C ALA A 454 -5.71 -12.97 -27.20
N PHE A 455 -5.58 -13.05 -25.87
CA PHE A 455 -4.36 -12.68 -25.17
C PHE A 455 -3.19 -13.63 -25.45
N TYR A 456 -3.46 -14.91 -25.63
CA TYR A 456 -2.43 -15.87 -26.02
C TYR A 456 -1.88 -15.55 -27.43
N ALA A 457 -2.75 -15.31 -28.41
CA ALA A 457 -2.34 -14.91 -29.74
C ALA A 457 -1.59 -13.56 -29.75
N LEU A 458 -2.05 -12.60 -28.92
CA LEU A 458 -1.37 -11.32 -28.75
C LEU A 458 0.01 -11.50 -28.11
N ASN A 459 0.15 -12.36 -27.11
CA ASN A 459 1.43 -12.64 -26.48
C ASN A 459 2.42 -13.24 -27.46
N ASP A 460 2.00 -14.23 -28.25
CA ASP A 460 2.84 -14.85 -29.28
C ASP A 460 3.34 -13.82 -30.29
N PHE A 461 2.45 -12.97 -30.80
CA PHE A 461 2.78 -11.87 -31.68
C PHE A 461 3.78 -10.89 -31.05
N LEU A 462 3.53 -10.47 -29.80
CA LEU A 462 4.40 -9.51 -29.11
C LEU A 462 5.78 -10.09 -28.80
N ILE A 463 5.87 -11.36 -28.38
CA ILE A 463 7.16 -12.01 -28.12
C ILE A 463 7.99 -12.08 -29.40
N HIS A 464 7.40 -12.42 -30.55
CA HIS A 464 8.10 -12.39 -31.84
C HIS A 464 8.53 -10.98 -32.27
N LEU A 465 7.86 -9.94 -31.80
CA LEU A 465 8.23 -8.55 -32.09
C LEU A 465 9.37 -8.04 -31.18
N ILE A 466 9.43 -8.55 -29.95
CA ILE A 466 10.35 -8.11 -28.89
C ILE A 466 11.70 -8.86 -29.00
N ARG A 467 11.65 -10.13 -29.38
CA ARG A 467 12.84 -11.01 -29.58
C ARG A 467 13.19 -11.16 -31.06
#